data_a99e832097b365c59b6e928f4835e1e0
#
_entry.id   a99e832097b365c59b6e928f4835e1e0
#
_cell.length_a   1.000
_cell.length_b   1.000
_cell.length_c   1.000
_cell.angle_alpha   90.00
_cell.angle_beta   90.00
_cell.angle_gamma   90.00
#
_symmetry.space_group_name_H-M   'P 1'
#
loop_
_entity.id
_entity.type
_entity.pdbx_description
1 polymer ?
#
loop_
_entity_poly.entity_id
_entity_poly.type
_entity_poly.pdbx_seq_one_letter_code
_entity_poly.pdbx_strand_id
1 'polypeptide(L)'
;MRSAFIAALTALAIVAPAHADVCDDDPDFKLGPANNFNTCRKLWEPIGTPKYASDDIDFTPVCHEAYVLSHNNVNKTPDWVLERLNKAQFAGGKDRPKTKFQPEDFVCKAARGLDKQYANSGMDRGHQAPSADFSSNLVLMKESFILSNAVPQQGIGFNRHIWKEFEDLVRKLAEDRGEIFVITGPINRTDDEDEITIKADANPCRNEIKLEGPPNRTAICGKDKKCPDEGTEKGVAIPLGLFKIIYDAKNKRANAYILPNIDHRKLDKSKDPLEYLKRYRVAVRTVEQFTGLQFLRDIPKRERKAQVEECVATMMH
;
A
#
# COMPACT_ATOMS: atom_id res chain seq x y z
N MET A 1 -48.57 34.12 40.17
CA MET A 1 -47.57 34.50 39.10
C MET A 1 -46.30 33.72 39.39
N ARG A 2 -46.03 32.67 38.62
CA ARG A 2 -44.78 31.87 38.71
C ARG A 2 -43.98 32.14 37.43
N SER A 3 -42.90 32.90 37.56
CA SER A 3 -41.96 33.15 36.48
C SER A 3 -41.09 31.91 36.23
N ALA A 4 -41.16 31.35 35.05
CA ALA A 4 -40.26 30.29 34.61
C ALA A 4 -39.01 30.92 33.99
N PHE A 5 -37.83 30.67 34.58
CA PHE A 5 -36.56 31.00 33.99
C PHE A 5 -36.19 29.91 33.00
N ILE A 6 -36.11 30.25 31.72
CA ILE A 6 -35.56 29.40 30.67
C ILE A 6 -34.04 29.66 30.64
N ALA A 7 -33.26 28.72 31.11
CA ALA A 7 -31.83 28.72 30.94
C ALA A 7 -31.48 28.28 29.50
N ALA A 8 -30.97 29.19 28.71
CA ALA A 8 -30.42 28.88 27.39
C ALA A 8 -29.05 28.18 27.58
N LEU A 9 -28.99 26.88 27.32
CA LEU A 9 -27.72 26.16 27.14
C LEU A 9 -27.09 26.58 25.80
N THR A 10 -26.09 27.43 25.83
CA THR A 10 -25.18 27.64 24.68
C THR A 10 -24.27 26.42 24.59
N ALA A 11 -24.54 25.54 23.63
CA ALA A 11 -23.61 24.48 23.25
C ALA A 11 -22.38 25.14 22.62
N LEU A 12 -21.27 25.15 23.34
CA LEU A 12 -19.96 25.45 22.76
C LEU A 12 -19.60 24.27 21.86
N ALA A 13 -19.70 24.48 20.55
CA ALA A 13 -19.15 23.55 19.59
C ALA A 13 -17.61 23.60 19.77
N ILE A 14 -17.03 22.55 20.34
CA ILE A 14 -15.58 22.33 20.30
C ILE A 14 -15.29 21.99 18.83
N VAL A 15 -14.85 22.99 18.06
CA VAL A 15 -14.23 22.77 16.75
C VAL A 15 -12.90 22.09 17.06
N ALA A 16 -12.80 20.79 16.80
CA ALA A 16 -11.51 20.12 16.79
C ALA A 16 -10.59 20.89 15.81
N PRO A 17 -9.31 21.12 16.15
CA PRO A 17 -8.41 21.76 15.22
C PRO A 17 -8.37 20.89 13.95
N ALA A 18 -8.66 21.49 12.80
CA ALA A 18 -8.39 20.86 11.52
C ALA A 18 -6.90 20.48 11.53
N HIS A 19 -6.59 19.20 11.35
CA HIS A 19 -5.20 18.80 11.13
C HIS A 19 -4.70 19.57 9.92
N ALA A 20 -3.70 20.42 10.11
CA ALA A 20 -3.04 21.09 9.01
C ALA A 20 -2.44 20.02 8.10
N ASP A 21 -2.75 20.07 6.80
CA ASP A 21 -2.14 19.22 5.80
C ASP A 21 -0.62 19.41 5.85
N VAL A 22 0.15 18.31 5.85
CA VAL A 22 1.63 18.36 5.89
C VAL A 22 2.20 19.22 4.75
N CYS A 23 1.45 19.39 3.67
CA CYS A 23 1.86 20.13 2.49
C CYS A 23 1.43 21.60 2.49
N ASP A 24 0.60 22.04 3.43
CA ASP A 24 0.10 23.44 3.48
C ASP A 24 1.23 24.46 3.70
N ASP A 25 2.30 24.06 4.39
CA ASP A 25 3.45 24.92 4.71
C ASP A 25 4.52 24.96 3.59
N ASP A 26 4.34 24.26 2.45
CA ASP A 26 5.26 24.33 1.32
C ASP A 26 4.75 25.31 0.23
N PRO A 27 5.14 26.59 0.26
CA PRO A 27 4.63 27.60 -0.68
C PRO A 27 5.03 27.35 -2.14
N ASP A 28 6.07 26.54 -2.35
CA ASP A 28 6.57 26.16 -3.67
C ASP A 28 5.82 24.96 -4.26
N PHE A 29 5.11 24.20 -3.42
CA PHE A 29 4.38 23.02 -3.87
C PHE A 29 2.99 23.41 -4.38
N LYS A 30 2.67 22.92 -5.58
CA LYS A 30 1.34 23.04 -6.17
C LYS A 30 0.94 21.74 -6.82
N LEU A 31 -0.27 21.29 -6.54
CA LEU A 31 -0.85 20.14 -7.21
C LEU A 31 -0.91 20.39 -8.73
N GLY A 32 -0.38 19.44 -9.48
CA GLY A 32 -0.32 19.46 -10.94
C GLY A 32 -1.19 18.37 -11.59
N PRO A 33 -1.11 18.19 -12.91
CA PRO A 33 -1.84 17.13 -13.61
C PRO A 33 -1.55 15.73 -13.08
N ALA A 34 -0.33 15.44 -12.63
CA ALA A 34 0.05 14.16 -12.03
C ALA A 34 -0.65 13.89 -10.69
N ASN A 35 -1.19 14.91 -10.04
CA ASN A 35 -1.94 14.80 -8.79
C ASN A 35 -3.46 14.63 -9.01
N ASN A 36 -3.85 14.09 -10.14
CA ASN A 36 -5.25 13.84 -10.46
C ASN A 36 -5.41 12.44 -11.07
N PHE A 37 -6.08 11.54 -10.38
CA PHE A 37 -6.33 10.17 -10.85
C PHE A 37 -6.97 10.07 -12.23
N ASN A 38 -7.73 11.08 -12.65
CA ASN A 38 -8.34 11.10 -13.98
C ASN A 38 -7.32 11.17 -15.12
N THR A 39 -6.10 11.65 -14.88
CA THR A 39 -5.06 11.73 -15.90
C THR A 39 -4.47 10.37 -16.26
N CYS A 40 -4.62 9.37 -15.37
CA CYS A 40 -4.12 8.00 -15.56
C CYS A 40 -5.24 6.93 -15.54
N ARG A 41 -6.45 7.27 -15.99
CA ARG A 41 -7.62 6.36 -16.01
C ARG A 41 -7.33 5.01 -16.64
N LYS A 42 -6.49 4.96 -17.67
CA LYS A 42 -6.08 3.72 -18.36
C LYS A 42 -5.50 2.66 -17.39
N LEU A 43 -4.95 3.07 -16.24
CA LEU A 43 -4.32 2.17 -15.27
C LEU A 43 -5.34 1.53 -14.31
N TRP A 44 -6.46 2.18 -14.05
CA TRP A 44 -7.40 1.74 -13.02
C TRP A 44 -8.83 1.43 -13.52
N GLU A 45 -9.20 1.82 -14.73
CA GLU A 45 -10.46 1.37 -15.33
C GLU A 45 -10.37 -0.10 -15.74
N PRO A 46 -11.39 -0.93 -15.43
CA PRO A 46 -12.74 -0.56 -14.94
C PRO A 46 -12.94 -0.72 -13.42
N ILE A 47 -11.89 -0.90 -12.62
CA ILE A 47 -12.03 -1.30 -11.22
C ILE A 47 -12.20 -0.13 -10.23
N GLY A 48 -11.85 1.09 -10.66
CA GLY A 48 -11.80 2.28 -9.82
C GLY A 48 -10.57 2.35 -8.93
N THR A 49 -10.21 3.56 -8.50
CA THR A 49 -9.17 3.76 -7.49
C THR A 49 -9.70 3.41 -6.11
N PRO A 50 -8.87 2.87 -5.20
CA PRO A 50 -9.22 2.74 -3.79
C PRO A 50 -9.63 4.09 -3.18
N LYS A 51 -10.61 4.08 -2.29
CA LYS A 51 -11.08 5.28 -1.58
C LYS A 51 -11.01 5.09 -0.09
N TYR A 52 -10.64 6.15 0.62
CA TYR A 52 -10.68 6.19 2.06
C TYR A 52 -12.13 6.16 2.58
N ALA A 53 -12.33 5.48 3.70
CA ALA A 53 -13.61 5.47 4.42
C ALA A 53 -13.79 6.75 5.26
N SER A 54 -12.70 7.44 5.60
CA SER A 54 -12.65 8.74 6.28
C SER A 54 -12.13 9.82 5.34
N ASP A 55 -12.62 11.04 5.52
CA ASP A 55 -12.15 12.23 4.80
C ASP A 55 -10.94 12.90 5.50
N ASP A 56 -10.53 12.41 6.69
CA ASP A 56 -9.47 13.01 7.52
C ASP A 56 -8.06 12.51 7.17
N ILE A 57 -7.89 11.83 6.04
CA ILE A 57 -6.58 11.28 5.63
C ILE A 57 -5.84 12.30 4.77
N ASP A 58 -4.67 12.72 5.25
CA ASP A 58 -3.75 13.59 4.52
C ASP A 58 -2.95 12.77 3.49
N PHE A 59 -3.31 12.92 2.21
CA PHE A 59 -2.69 12.20 1.10
C PHE A 59 -2.54 13.04 -0.15
N THR A 60 -1.57 12.68 -0.97
CA THR A 60 -1.38 13.24 -2.31
C THR A 60 -1.62 12.15 -3.37
N PRO A 61 -2.60 12.32 -4.28
CA PRO A 61 -2.75 11.42 -5.42
C PRO A 61 -1.57 11.61 -6.38
N VAL A 62 -1.04 10.50 -6.91
CA VAL A 62 0.08 10.53 -7.88
C VAL A 62 -0.19 9.56 -9.02
N CYS A 63 -0.12 10.08 -10.25
CA CYS A 63 -0.21 9.34 -11.49
C CYS A 63 1.16 9.27 -12.16
N HIS A 64 1.70 8.07 -12.27
CA HIS A 64 2.82 7.75 -13.12
C HIS A 64 2.35 7.07 -14.42
N GLU A 65 3.24 6.83 -15.35
CA GLU A 65 2.89 6.12 -16.59
C GLU A 65 2.69 4.62 -16.35
N ALA A 66 3.47 4.04 -15.42
CA ALA A 66 3.46 2.62 -15.10
C ALA A 66 2.43 2.24 -14.03
N TYR A 67 2.13 3.11 -13.10
CA TYR A 67 1.25 2.84 -11.94
C TYR A 67 0.62 4.14 -11.42
N VAL A 68 -0.40 3.98 -10.59
CA VAL A 68 -1.07 5.08 -9.87
C VAL A 68 -1.04 4.77 -8.39
N LEU A 69 -0.91 5.79 -7.54
CA LEU A 69 -0.83 5.61 -6.10
C LEU A 69 -1.48 6.75 -5.32
N SER A 70 -1.81 6.48 -4.07
CA SER A 70 -2.11 7.49 -3.06
C SER A 70 -0.95 7.55 -2.08
N HIS A 71 -0.27 8.69 -2.02
CA HIS A 71 0.84 8.90 -1.10
C HIS A 71 0.33 9.46 0.22
N ASN A 72 0.59 8.77 1.32
CA ASN A 72 0.30 9.26 2.67
C ASN A 72 1.36 10.28 3.08
N ASN A 73 0.94 11.53 3.26
CA ASN A 73 1.85 12.64 3.53
C ASN A 73 2.48 12.53 4.94
N VAL A 74 1.76 11.93 5.88
CA VAL A 74 2.22 11.73 7.27
C VAL A 74 3.22 10.57 7.36
N ASN A 75 2.91 9.42 6.77
CA ASN A 75 3.73 8.22 6.82
C ASN A 75 4.92 8.23 5.85
N LYS A 76 4.88 9.10 4.84
CA LYS A 76 5.86 9.20 3.74
C LYS A 76 6.01 7.91 2.92
N THR A 77 4.91 7.18 2.82
CA THR A 77 4.77 5.93 2.07
C THR A 77 3.49 5.95 1.25
N PRO A 78 3.35 5.14 0.21
CA PRO A 78 2.03 4.99 -0.40
C PRO A 78 1.10 4.26 0.58
N ASP A 79 -0.18 4.64 0.63
CA ASP A 79 -1.21 3.80 1.27
C ASP A 79 -1.63 2.66 0.34
N TRP A 80 -1.55 2.90 -0.96
CA TRP A 80 -1.73 1.89 -1.99
C TRP A 80 -1.06 2.31 -3.30
N VAL A 81 -0.62 1.32 -4.07
CA VAL A 81 -0.15 1.44 -5.45
C VAL A 81 -0.95 0.47 -6.29
N LEU A 82 -1.48 0.94 -7.41
CA LEU A 82 -2.25 0.15 -8.36
C LEU A 82 -1.54 0.13 -9.71
N GLU A 83 -1.35 -1.06 -10.24
CA GLU A 83 -0.83 -1.29 -11.58
C GLU A 83 -1.78 -2.19 -12.38
N ARG A 84 -1.81 -1.98 -13.69
CA ARG A 84 -2.50 -2.82 -14.66
C ARG A 84 -1.45 -3.66 -15.37
N LEU A 85 -1.39 -4.94 -15.04
CA LEU A 85 -0.29 -5.82 -15.42
C LEU A 85 -0.71 -6.79 -16.52
N ASN A 86 0.10 -6.87 -17.57
CA ASN A 86 -0.06 -7.84 -18.66
C ASN A 86 1.31 -8.31 -19.17
N LYS A 87 1.32 -9.44 -19.88
CA LYS A 87 2.56 -10.08 -20.39
C LYS A 87 3.46 -9.13 -21.19
N ALA A 88 2.91 -8.20 -21.96
CA ALA A 88 3.70 -7.33 -22.83
C ALA A 88 4.65 -6.39 -22.05
N GLN A 89 4.31 -6.07 -20.77
CA GLN A 89 5.09 -5.17 -19.93
C GLN A 89 6.40 -5.81 -19.44
N PHE A 90 6.49 -7.16 -19.39
CA PHE A 90 7.66 -7.87 -18.87
C PHE A 90 8.21 -8.96 -19.81
N ALA A 91 7.53 -9.28 -20.92
CA ALA A 91 8.00 -10.27 -21.88
C ALA A 91 9.31 -9.81 -22.57
N GLY A 92 10.31 -10.69 -22.64
CA GLY A 92 11.61 -10.37 -23.20
C GLY A 92 12.37 -9.31 -22.41
N GLY A 93 12.13 -9.28 -21.11
CA GLY A 93 12.56 -8.23 -20.20
C GLY A 93 14.06 -7.93 -20.19
N LYS A 94 14.36 -6.65 -19.94
CA LYS A 94 15.72 -6.14 -19.78
C LYS A 94 16.17 -6.33 -18.34
N ASP A 95 17.49 -6.38 -18.16
CA ASP A 95 18.09 -6.40 -16.84
C ASP A 95 17.73 -5.16 -16.02
N ARG A 96 17.61 -5.35 -14.71
CA ARG A 96 17.35 -4.27 -13.77
C ARG A 96 18.43 -3.18 -13.90
N PRO A 97 18.05 -1.92 -14.12
CA PRO A 97 19.01 -0.83 -14.25
C PRO A 97 19.74 -0.59 -12.92
N LYS A 98 21.01 -0.22 -13.01
CA LYS A 98 21.80 0.28 -11.87
C LYS A 98 21.37 1.72 -11.57
N THR A 99 20.19 1.89 -10.97
CA THR A 99 19.66 3.20 -10.59
C THR A 99 19.42 3.26 -9.07
N LYS A 100 19.43 4.47 -8.53
CA LYS A 100 19.09 4.74 -7.14
C LYS A 100 17.63 5.15 -7.08
N PHE A 101 16.99 4.90 -5.94
CA PHE A 101 15.69 5.47 -5.66
C PHE A 101 15.75 6.98 -5.59
N GLN A 102 14.76 7.65 -6.18
CA GLN A 102 14.62 9.08 -6.21
C GLN A 102 13.44 9.52 -5.32
N PRO A 103 13.48 10.70 -4.72
CA PRO A 103 12.30 11.28 -4.08
C PRO A 103 11.17 11.47 -5.09
N GLU A 104 9.93 11.55 -4.59
CA GLU A 104 8.76 11.88 -5.41
C GLU A 104 8.66 13.39 -5.65
N ASP A 105 8.64 13.82 -6.91
CA ASP A 105 8.54 15.23 -7.26
C ASP A 105 7.10 15.77 -7.21
N PHE A 106 6.10 14.88 -7.30
CA PHE A 106 4.68 15.23 -7.24
C PHE A 106 4.11 15.27 -5.81
N VAL A 107 4.97 15.23 -4.79
CA VAL A 107 4.62 15.34 -3.38
C VAL A 107 5.43 16.48 -2.76
N CYS A 108 4.88 17.23 -1.80
CA CYS A 108 5.59 18.32 -1.13
C CYS A 108 6.83 17.81 -0.38
N LYS A 109 7.81 18.69 -0.18
CA LYS A 109 9.12 18.30 0.40
C LYS A 109 9.00 17.66 1.78
N ALA A 110 8.07 18.14 2.62
CA ALA A 110 7.87 17.63 3.97
C ALA A 110 7.33 16.19 4.01
N ALA A 111 6.52 15.81 3.01
CA ALA A 111 5.92 14.49 2.90
C ALA A 111 6.77 13.46 2.13
N ARG A 112 7.90 13.84 1.53
CA ARG A 112 8.75 12.92 0.76
C ARG A 112 9.54 11.97 1.64
N GLY A 113 9.54 10.69 1.29
CA GLY A 113 10.57 9.75 1.73
C GLY A 113 11.90 10.06 1.05
N LEU A 114 13.01 9.95 1.76
CA LEU A 114 14.35 10.25 1.27
C LEU A 114 15.26 9.02 1.34
N ASP A 115 16.10 8.82 0.32
CA ASP A 115 17.03 7.68 0.24
C ASP A 115 17.95 7.57 1.48
N LYS A 116 18.37 8.70 2.05
CA LYS A 116 19.17 8.76 3.28
C LYS A 116 18.48 8.15 4.51
N GLN A 117 17.13 8.15 4.55
CA GLN A 117 16.37 7.58 5.66
C GLN A 117 16.41 6.04 5.64
N TYR A 118 16.48 5.46 4.47
CA TYR A 118 16.67 4.00 4.29
C TYR A 118 18.12 3.56 4.48
N ALA A 119 19.09 4.45 4.22
CA ALA A 119 20.50 4.10 4.26
C ALA A 119 20.92 3.60 5.65
N ASN A 120 21.47 2.38 5.71
CA ASN A 120 21.90 1.72 6.95
C ASN A 120 20.77 1.55 8.00
N SER A 121 19.51 1.63 7.59
CA SER A 121 18.36 1.45 8.48
C SER A 121 18.09 -0.01 8.84
N GLY A 122 18.67 -0.96 8.12
CA GLY A 122 18.34 -2.38 8.23
C GLY A 122 17.08 -2.79 7.45
N MET A 123 16.39 -1.83 6.82
CA MET A 123 15.23 -2.08 5.98
C MET A 123 15.58 -1.85 4.50
N ASP A 124 14.97 -2.65 3.64
CA ASP A 124 15.03 -2.45 2.18
C ASP A 124 14.00 -1.40 1.74
N ARG A 125 14.25 -0.79 0.59
CA ARG A 125 13.25 -0.04 -0.16
C ARG A 125 12.41 -1.04 -0.95
N GLY A 126 11.35 -1.54 -0.33
CA GLY A 126 10.51 -2.56 -0.93
C GLY A 126 9.51 -1.95 -1.91
N HIS A 127 9.62 -2.31 -3.18
CA HIS A 127 8.68 -1.86 -4.21
C HIS A 127 7.25 -2.30 -3.92
N GLN A 128 6.29 -1.46 -4.28
CA GLN A 128 4.88 -1.83 -4.29
C GLN A 128 4.45 -2.27 -5.70
N ALA A 129 4.83 -1.53 -6.74
CA ALA A 129 4.83 -1.95 -8.13
C ALA A 129 6.27 -2.34 -8.52
N PRO A 130 6.58 -3.65 -8.72
CA PRO A 130 7.95 -4.12 -8.88
C PRO A 130 8.59 -3.69 -10.19
N SER A 131 9.88 -3.40 -10.19
CA SER A 131 10.60 -3.02 -11.41
C SER A 131 10.60 -4.11 -12.49
N ALA A 132 10.48 -5.38 -12.09
CA ALA A 132 10.42 -6.51 -13.01
C ALA A 132 9.13 -6.53 -13.84
N ASP A 133 8.04 -5.94 -13.34
CA ASP A 133 6.74 -5.87 -14.01
C ASP A 133 6.78 -4.95 -15.23
N PHE A 134 7.78 -4.07 -15.29
CA PHE A 134 7.99 -3.11 -16.39
C PHE A 134 9.25 -3.40 -17.21
N SER A 135 9.80 -4.62 -17.13
CA SER A 135 11.11 -4.95 -17.69
C SER A 135 11.21 -4.89 -19.21
N SER A 136 10.10 -4.87 -19.95
CA SER A 136 10.13 -4.63 -21.40
C SER A 136 10.44 -3.17 -21.78
N ASN A 137 10.23 -2.22 -20.85
CA ASN A 137 10.44 -0.79 -21.07
C ASN A 137 11.32 -0.17 -19.97
N LEU A 138 12.52 0.24 -20.35
CA LEU A 138 13.53 0.79 -19.42
C LEU A 138 13.10 2.11 -18.75
N VAL A 139 12.24 2.89 -19.38
CA VAL A 139 11.71 4.14 -18.83
C VAL A 139 10.75 3.83 -17.69
N LEU A 140 9.76 2.96 -17.93
CA LEU A 140 8.78 2.53 -16.94
C LEU A 140 9.48 1.77 -15.79
N MET A 141 10.47 0.93 -16.12
CA MET A 141 11.27 0.26 -15.10
C MET A 141 12.01 1.24 -14.19
N LYS A 142 12.58 2.33 -14.74
CA LYS A 142 13.24 3.38 -13.95
C LYS A 142 12.22 4.16 -13.11
N GLU A 143 11.02 4.41 -13.63
CA GLU A 143 9.95 5.08 -12.90
C GLU A 143 9.57 4.32 -11.62
N SER A 144 9.65 2.99 -11.60
CA SER A 144 9.40 2.22 -10.38
C SER A 144 10.37 2.52 -9.22
N PHE A 145 11.54 3.14 -9.48
CA PHE A 145 12.53 3.53 -8.47
C PHE A 145 12.28 4.94 -7.89
N ILE A 146 11.02 5.31 -7.70
CA ILE A 146 10.61 6.50 -6.97
C ILE A 146 10.17 6.07 -5.56
N LEU A 147 10.53 6.85 -4.54
CA LEU A 147 10.32 6.46 -3.14
C LEU A 147 8.85 6.46 -2.73
N SER A 148 7.96 7.15 -3.46
CA SER A 148 6.52 7.01 -3.29
C SER A 148 5.97 5.63 -3.68
N ASN A 149 6.74 4.84 -4.45
CA ASN A 149 6.47 3.43 -4.78
C ASN A 149 7.17 2.45 -3.83
N ALA A 150 7.72 2.90 -2.73
CA ALA A 150 8.49 2.05 -1.82
C ALA A 150 8.07 2.20 -0.37
N VAL A 151 8.10 1.10 0.37
CA VAL A 151 7.93 1.08 1.82
C VAL A 151 9.11 0.37 2.50
N PRO A 152 9.41 0.68 3.79
CA PRO A 152 10.40 -0.07 4.54
C PRO A 152 10.00 -1.54 4.69
N GLN A 153 10.76 -2.45 4.10
CA GLN A 153 10.54 -3.89 4.17
C GLN A 153 11.71 -4.61 4.84
N GLN A 154 11.43 -5.64 5.61
CA GLN A 154 12.46 -6.54 6.11
C GLN A 154 13.17 -7.18 4.91
N GLY A 155 14.51 -7.04 4.84
CA GLY A 155 15.26 -7.30 3.61
C GLY A 155 15.32 -8.77 3.22
N ILE A 156 16.16 -9.56 3.91
CA ILE A 156 16.55 -10.89 3.43
C ILE A 156 15.41 -11.90 3.50
N GLY A 157 14.61 -11.87 4.55
CA GLY A 157 13.58 -12.88 4.80
C GLY A 157 12.20 -12.52 4.27
N PHE A 158 11.97 -11.28 3.86
CA PHE A 158 10.70 -10.83 3.29
C PHE A 158 10.88 -10.31 1.86
N ASN A 159 11.41 -9.08 1.68
CA ASN A 159 11.50 -8.41 0.39
C ASN A 159 12.25 -9.24 -0.67
N ARG A 160 13.42 -9.81 -0.30
CA ARG A 160 14.29 -10.61 -1.20
C ARG A 160 13.96 -12.11 -1.18
N HIS A 161 12.91 -12.52 -0.49
CA HIS A 161 12.48 -13.91 -0.34
C HIS A 161 11.00 -14.05 -0.71
N ILE A 162 10.10 -14.27 0.25
CA ILE A 162 8.70 -14.62 -0.02
C ILE A 162 7.95 -13.55 -0.81
N TRP A 163 8.27 -12.25 -0.60
CA TRP A 163 7.63 -11.17 -1.35
C TRP A 163 8.01 -11.20 -2.83
N LYS A 164 9.31 -11.41 -3.13
CA LYS A 164 9.80 -11.60 -4.50
C LYS A 164 9.17 -12.83 -5.18
N GLU A 165 9.08 -13.97 -4.48
CA GLU A 165 8.40 -15.16 -5.00
C GLU A 165 6.93 -14.87 -5.29
N PHE A 166 6.28 -14.09 -4.45
CA PHE A 166 4.90 -13.67 -4.67
C PHE A 166 4.76 -12.79 -5.93
N GLU A 167 5.66 -11.85 -6.14
CA GLU A 167 5.70 -11.03 -7.37
C GLU A 167 5.91 -11.90 -8.62
N ASP A 168 6.78 -12.90 -8.57
CA ASP A 168 7.01 -13.85 -9.67
C ASP A 168 5.73 -14.64 -9.99
N LEU A 169 4.99 -15.11 -8.98
CA LEU A 169 3.70 -15.79 -9.14
C LEU A 169 2.62 -14.88 -9.73
N VAL A 170 2.61 -13.61 -9.36
CA VAL A 170 1.68 -12.61 -9.91
C VAL A 170 1.95 -12.37 -11.39
N ARG A 171 3.22 -12.25 -11.81
CA ARG A 171 3.60 -12.15 -13.24
C ARG A 171 3.16 -13.38 -14.02
N LYS A 172 3.40 -14.59 -13.48
CA LYS A 172 2.91 -15.81 -14.10
C LYS A 172 1.40 -15.81 -14.27
N LEU A 173 0.66 -15.37 -13.25
CA LEU A 173 -0.79 -15.24 -13.35
C LEU A 173 -1.20 -14.24 -14.44
N ALA A 174 -0.53 -13.09 -14.57
CA ALA A 174 -0.79 -12.11 -15.62
C ALA A 174 -0.49 -12.70 -17.02
N GLU A 175 0.54 -13.53 -17.14
CA GLU A 175 0.84 -14.26 -18.38
C GLU A 175 -0.28 -15.24 -18.76
N ASP A 176 -0.80 -16.00 -17.80
CA ASP A 176 -1.83 -17.02 -18.00
C ASP A 176 -3.22 -16.39 -18.25
N ARG A 177 -3.54 -15.26 -17.61
CA ARG A 177 -4.84 -14.58 -17.70
C ARG A 177 -4.92 -13.52 -18.80
N GLY A 178 -3.75 -13.03 -19.23
CA GLY A 178 -3.60 -11.96 -20.22
C GLY A 178 -3.48 -10.58 -19.60
N GLU A 179 -4.38 -10.21 -18.69
CA GLU A 179 -4.36 -8.94 -17.97
C GLU A 179 -5.00 -9.07 -16.59
N ILE A 180 -4.35 -8.48 -15.60
CA ILE A 180 -4.86 -8.40 -14.23
C ILE A 180 -4.60 -6.99 -13.66
N PHE A 181 -5.33 -6.64 -12.61
CA PHE A 181 -5.06 -5.47 -11.79
C PHE A 181 -4.45 -5.90 -10.47
N VAL A 182 -3.40 -5.21 -10.05
CA VAL A 182 -2.68 -5.50 -8.79
C VAL A 182 -2.70 -4.24 -7.93
N ILE A 183 -3.18 -4.36 -6.69
CA ILE A 183 -3.17 -3.29 -5.70
C ILE A 183 -2.33 -3.75 -4.52
N THR A 184 -1.28 -3.03 -4.24
CA THR A 184 -0.31 -3.35 -3.18
C THR A 184 -0.19 -2.18 -2.22
N GLY A 185 -0.08 -2.44 -0.93
CA GLY A 185 0.12 -1.38 0.05
C GLY A 185 0.49 -1.87 1.43
N PRO A 186 0.89 -0.96 2.33
CA PRO A 186 1.22 -1.27 3.71
C PRO A 186 -0.04 -1.44 4.57
N ILE A 187 0.11 -2.21 5.65
CA ILE A 187 -0.75 -2.14 6.83
C ILE A 187 0.10 -1.50 7.92
N ASN A 188 -0.22 -0.26 8.22
CA ASN A 188 0.48 0.53 9.21
C ASN A 188 -0.04 0.26 10.62
N ARG A 189 0.69 0.72 11.63
CA ARG A 189 0.24 0.74 13.01
C ARG A 189 -0.92 1.72 13.16
N THR A 190 -1.84 1.41 14.03
CA THR A 190 -2.71 2.39 14.67
C THR A 190 -2.00 2.93 15.92
N ASP A 191 -2.36 4.11 16.39
CA ASP A 191 -1.62 4.87 17.41
C ASP A 191 -1.32 4.09 18.69
N ASP A 192 -2.06 3.05 19.00
CA ASP A 192 -1.98 2.29 20.25
C ASP A 192 -1.54 0.81 20.10
N GLU A 193 -1.30 0.30 18.86
CA GLU A 193 -1.08 -1.13 18.66
C GLU A 193 0.23 -1.44 17.91
N ASP A 194 1.18 -2.06 18.61
CA ASP A 194 2.41 -2.61 18.03
C ASP A 194 2.20 -3.96 17.33
N GLU A 195 1.02 -4.54 17.49
CA GLU A 195 0.64 -5.86 16.98
C GLU A 195 -0.82 -5.87 16.55
N ILE A 196 -1.10 -6.50 15.41
CA ILE A 196 -2.46 -6.77 14.93
C ILE A 196 -2.62 -8.26 14.72
N THR A 197 -3.66 -8.87 15.30
CA THR A 197 -4.02 -10.26 15.03
C THR A 197 -5.33 -10.34 14.23
N ILE A 198 -5.25 -10.84 13.00
CA ILE A 198 -6.40 -11.21 12.19
C ILE A 198 -6.82 -12.61 12.59
N LYS A 199 -7.90 -12.72 13.36
CA LYS A 199 -8.40 -14.02 13.85
C LYS A 199 -9.02 -14.85 12.73
N ALA A 200 -8.87 -16.17 12.80
CA ALA A 200 -9.40 -17.10 11.80
C ALA A 200 -10.93 -17.04 11.64
N ASP A 201 -11.67 -16.74 12.69
CA ASP A 201 -13.13 -16.60 12.66
C ASP A 201 -13.58 -15.26 12.02
N ALA A 202 -12.75 -14.21 12.13
CA ALA A 202 -12.99 -12.92 11.51
C ALA A 202 -12.54 -12.86 10.03
N ASN A 203 -11.76 -13.84 9.57
CA ASN A 203 -11.27 -13.93 8.20
C ASN A 203 -12.08 -14.98 7.42
N PRO A 204 -12.81 -14.62 6.36
CA PRO A 204 -13.55 -15.59 5.54
C PRO A 204 -12.66 -16.72 4.97
N CYS A 205 -11.38 -16.49 4.81
CA CYS A 205 -10.41 -17.50 4.41
C CYS A 205 -9.95 -18.44 5.54
N ARG A 206 -10.41 -18.20 6.78
CA ARG A 206 -10.10 -19.00 7.97
C ARG A 206 -8.63 -19.09 8.34
N ASN A 207 -7.80 -18.18 7.85
CA ASN A 207 -6.42 -18.05 8.25
C ASN A 207 -6.28 -17.09 9.43
N GLU A 208 -5.48 -17.46 10.43
CA GLU A 208 -5.04 -16.53 11.47
C GLU A 208 -3.70 -15.90 11.04
N ILE A 209 -3.62 -14.59 11.11
CA ILE A 209 -2.43 -13.84 10.69
C ILE A 209 -2.06 -12.86 11.80
N LYS A 210 -0.82 -12.97 12.30
CA LYS A 210 -0.25 -12.05 13.27
C LYS A 210 0.69 -11.08 12.57
N LEU A 211 0.44 -9.79 12.72
CA LEU A 211 1.26 -8.71 12.21
C LEU A 211 1.99 -8.09 13.40
N GLU A 212 3.31 -8.15 13.38
CA GLU A 212 4.18 -7.59 14.42
C GLU A 212 5.19 -6.64 13.78
N GLY A 213 5.41 -5.49 14.39
CA GLY A 213 6.47 -4.58 13.96
C GLY A 213 7.77 -4.82 14.71
N PRO A 214 8.86 -4.24 14.25
CA PRO A 214 10.09 -4.24 15.02
C PRO A 214 9.86 -3.56 16.37
N PRO A 215 10.27 -4.17 17.48
CA PRO A 215 10.05 -3.62 18.83
C PRO A 215 10.68 -2.23 18.95
N ASN A 216 9.96 -1.30 19.55
CA ASN A 216 10.40 0.08 19.80
C ASN A 216 10.84 0.88 18.57
N ARG A 217 10.37 0.49 17.35
CA ARG A 217 10.73 1.18 16.11
C ARG A 217 9.55 1.28 15.17
N THR A 218 8.99 2.47 15.05
CA THR A 218 7.83 2.75 14.20
C THR A 218 8.21 3.36 12.84
N ALA A 219 9.42 3.94 12.74
CA ALA A 219 9.89 4.61 11.52
C ALA A 219 11.41 4.46 11.31
N ILE A 220 11.88 4.78 10.11
CA ILE A 220 13.30 4.82 9.73
C ILE A 220 13.78 6.24 9.45
N CYS A 221 14.99 6.58 9.94
CA CYS A 221 15.67 7.86 9.71
C CYS A 221 17.18 7.66 9.42
N GLY A 222 17.54 6.55 8.81
CA GLY A 222 18.93 6.10 8.67
C GLY A 222 19.34 5.19 9.82
N LYS A 223 20.64 4.95 9.94
CA LYS A 223 21.20 4.06 10.94
C LYS A 223 21.06 4.64 12.35
N ASP A 224 20.44 3.87 13.23
CA ASP A 224 20.36 4.12 14.69
C ASP A 224 19.97 5.56 15.10
N LYS A 225 19.26 6.27 14.23
CA LYS A 225 18.78 7.63 14.48
C LYS A 225 17.38 7.59 15.07
N LYS A 226 17.16 8.35 16.16
CA LYS A 226 15.80 8.69 16.59
C LYS A 226 15.20 9.61 15.54
N CYS A 227 13.99 9.29 15.08
CA CYS A 227 13.29 10.13 14.13
C CYS A 227 12.77 11.40 14.82
N PRO A 228 12.92 12.59 14.22
CA PRO A 228 12.15 13.76 14.61
C PRO A 228 10.64 13.50 14.43
N ASP A 229 9.85 14.17 15.23
CA ASP A 229 8.40 14.00 15.22
C ASP A 229 7.74 14.75 14.04
N GLU A 230 8.42 15.78 13.51
CA GLU A 230 7.88 16.67 12.48
C GLU A 230 8.92 17.03 11.39
N GLY A 231 8.42 17.61 10.31
CA GLY A 231 9.22 18.20 9.23
C GLY A 231 9.79 17.20 8.24
N THR A 232 10.69 17.70 7.36
CA THR A 232 11.30 16.91 6.29
C THR A 232 12.15 15.74 6.77
N GLU A 233 12.67 15.83 8.00
CA GLU A 233 13.48 14.79 8.62
C GLU A 233 12.65 13.74 9.39
N LYS A 234 11.32 13.95 9.56
CA LYS A 234 10.42 12.95 10.11
C LYS A 234 10.63 11.61 9.40
N GLY A 235 10.62 10.52 10.16
CA GLY A 235 10.91 9.19 9.63
C GLY A 235 9.88 8.68 8.63
N VAL A 236 10.31 7.70 7.81
CA VAL A 236 9.40 6.93 6.96
C VAL A 236 8.81 5.80 7.79
N ALA A 237 7.49 5.69 7.84
CA ALA A 237 6.79 4.68 8.66
C ALA A 237 7.17 3.25 8.26
N ILE A 238 7.34 2.37 9.27
CA ILE A 238 7.56 0.94 9.06
C ILE A 238 6.23 0.21 9.20
N PRO A 239 5.70 -0.40 8.12
CA PRO A 239 4.45 -1.14 8.20
C PRO A 239 4.60 -2.45 8.99
N LEU A 240 3.54 -2.86 9.68
CA LEU A 240 3.42 -4.17 10.35
C LEU A 240 3.34 -5.31 9.33
N GLY A 241 2.70 -5.06 8.20
CA GLY A 241 2.52 -6.00 7.12
C GLY A 241 2.26 -5.31 5.80
N LEU A 242 2.17 -6.11 4.76
CA LEU A 242 1.80 -5.63 3.43
C LEU A 242 0.63 -6.43 2.90
N PHE A 243 -0.27 -5.77 2.20
CA PHE A 243 -1.32 -6.44 1.46
C PHE A 243 -1.03 -6.45 -0.05
N LYS A 244 -1.60 -7.44 -0.73
CA LYS A 244 -1.68 -7.48 -2.19
C LYS A 244 -3.04 -8.01 -2.59
N ILE A 245 -3.78 -7.22 -3.39
CA ILE A 245 -5.05 -7.59 -4.00
C ILE A 245 -4.80 -7.78 -5.48
N ILE A 246 -5.24 -8.91 -6.03
CA ILE A 246 -5.12 -9.26 -7.44
C ILE A 246 -6.52 -9.43 -7.98
N TYR A 247 -6.87 -8.71 -9.06
CA TYR A 247 -8.17 -8.79 -9.69
C TYR A 247 -8.05 -9.14 -11.16
N ASP A 248 -8.64 -10.25 -11.55
CA ASP A 248 -8.83 -10.69 -12.94
C ASP A 248 -10.19 -10.21 -13.43
N ALA A 249 -10.21 -9.11 -14.18
CA ALA A 249 -11.44 -8.49 -14.65
C ALA A 249 -12.18 -9.36 -15.69
N LYS A 250 -11.45 -10.14 -16.49
CA LYS A 250 -12.02 -11.04 -17.48
C LYS A 250 -12.82 -12.17 -16.85
N ASN A 251 -12.29 -12.78 -15.78
CA ASN A 251 -12.92 -13.89 -15.07
C ASN A 251 -13.69 -13.43 -13.83
N LYS A 252 -13.70 -12.13 -13.53
CA LYS A 252 -14.39 -11.51 -12.39
C LYS A 252 -14.01 -12.16 -11.07
N ARG A 253 -12.71 -12.25 -10.79
CA ARG A 253 -12.18 -12.90 -9.60
C ARG A 253 -11.14 -12.04 -8.90
N ALA A 254 -11.24 -11.92 -7.58
CA ALA A 254 -10.27 -11.26 -6.73
C ALA A 254 -9.63 -12.23 -5.75
N ASN A 255 -8.33 -12.10 -5.52
CA ASN A 255 -7.66 -12.69 -4.38
C ASN A 255 -6.94 -11.60 -3.59
N ALA A 256 -6.94 -11.73 -2.27
CA ALA A 256 -6.23 -10.84 -1.37
C ALA A 256 -5.36 -11.61 -0.40
N TYR A 257 -4.25 -11.00 -0.03
CA TYR A 257 -3.24 -11.55 0.88
C TYR A 257 -2.75 -10.45 1.80
N ILE A 258 -2.44 -10.82 3.05
CA ILE A 258 -1.78 -9.94 4.03
C ILE A 258 -0.58 -10.72 4.59
N LEU A 259 0.64 -10.23 4.38
CA LEU A 259 1.86 -10.85 4.88
C LEU A 259 2.51 -9.95 5.94
N PRO A 260 2.92 -10.51 7.09
CA PRO A 260 3.72 -9.79 8.08
C PRO A 260 5.06 -9.30 7.50
N ASN A 261 5.49 -8.12 7.88
CA ASN A 261 6.78 -7.54 7.44
C ASN A 261 7.96 -8.04 8.29
N ILE A 262 8.15 -9.36 8.35
CA ILE A 262 9.13 -10.05 9.19
C ILE A 262 10.01 -11.00 8.37
N ASP A 263 10.96 -11.67 9.01
CA ASP A 263 11.77 -12.71 8.37
C ASP A 263 11.00 -14.04 8.28
N HIS A 264 10.56 -14.41 7.09
CA HIS A 264 9.79 -15.63 6.82
C HIS A 264 10.63 -16.91 6.67
N ARG A 265 11.95 -16.82 6.54
CA ARG A 265 12.81 -17.99 6.28
C ARG A 265 12.71 -19.11 7.32
N LYS A 266 12.43 -18.74 8.57
CA LYS A 266 12.22 -19.73 9.66
C LYS A 266 10.79 -20.27 9.72
N LEU A 267 9.83 -19.52 9.16
CA LEU A 267 8.42 -19.87 9.15
C LEU A 267 8.06 -20.68 7.91
N ASP A 268 8.73 -20.40 6.79
CA ASP A 268 8.55 -21.12 5.54
C ASP A 268 9.33 -22.44 5.57
N LYS A 269 8.60 -23.50 5.88
CA LYS A 269 9.09 -24.89 5.78
C LYS A 269 8.66 -25.57 4.47
N SER A 270 7.86 -24.89 3.67
CA SER A 270 7.42 -25.35 2.37
C SER A 270 8.49 -25.03 1.33
N LYS A 271 8.69 -25.95 0.38
CA LYS A 271 9.49 -25.67 -0.83
C LYS A 271 8.65 -25.03 -1.93
N ASP A 272 7.35 -24.87 -1.69
CA ASP A 272 6.38 -24.30 -2.61
C ASP A 272 5.89 -22.94 -2.06
N PRO A 273 6.31 -21.82 -2.67
CA PRO A 273 5.88 -20.49 -2.25
C PRO A 273 4.35 -20.32 -2.28
N LEU A 274 3.67 -20.96 -3.24
CA LEU A 274 2.22 -20.86 -3.34
C LEU A 274 1.52 -21.50 -2.14
N GLU A 275 1.96 -22.70 -1.72
CA GLU A 275 1.40 -23.36 -0.53
C GLU A 275 1.66 -22.54 0.73
N TYR A 276 2.82 -21.89 0.81
CA TYR A 276 3.12 -20.99 1.91
C TYR A 276 2.22 -19.77 1.91
N LEU A 277 2.03 -19.11 0.76
CA LEU A 277 1.18 -17.91 0.61
C LEU A 277 -0.29 -18.18 0.93
N LYS A 278 -0.79 -19.39 0.72
CA LYS A 278 -2.17 -19.77 1.07
C LYS A 278 -2.51 -19.51 2.54
N ARG A 279 -1.53 -19.51 3.44
CA ARG A 279 -1.69 -19.23 4.88
C ARG A 279 -2.01 -17.76 5.15
N TYR A 280 -1.68 -16.88 4.21
CA TYR A 280 -1.82 -15.42 4.31
C TYR A 280 -2.97 -14.88 3.46
N ARG A 281 -3.81 -15.78 2.92
CA ARG A 281 -5.00 -15.37 2.18
C ARG A 281 -6.04 -14.79 3.12
N VAL A 282 -6.66 -13.71 2.63
CA VAL A 282 -7.78 -13.04 3.28
C VAL A 282 -8.84 -12.70 2.25
N ALA A 283 -10.05 -12.34 2.69
CA ALA A 283 -11.00 -11.65 1.83
C ALA A 283 -10.56 -10.21 1.60
N VAL A 284 -10.95 -9.59 0.48
CA VAL A 284 -10.66 -8.17 0.23
C VAL A 284 -11.21 -7.29 1.36
N ARG A 285 -12.39 -7.63 1.90
CA ARG A 285 -12.99 -6.95 3.05
C ARG A 285 -12.08 -6.92 4.28
N THR A 286 -11.31 -7.98 4.50
CA THR A 286 -10.33 -7.99 5.60
C THR A 286 -9.25 -6.93 5.39
N VAL A 287 -8.78 -6.77 4.15
CA VAL A 287 -7.86 -5.66 3.82
C VAL A 287 -8.55 -4.31 4.05
N GLU A 288 -9.81 -4.14 3.62
CA GLU A 288 -10.58 -2.90 3.85
C GLU A 288 -10.67 -2.54 5.34
N GLN A 289 -10.89 -3.53 6.22
CA GLN A 289 -10.99 -3.33 7.66
C GLN A 289 -9.70 -2.81 8.30
N PHE A 290 -8.54 -3.28 7.83
CA PHE A 290 -7.25 -2.91 8.42
C PHE A 290 -6.58 -1.70 7.76
N THR A 291 -7.09 -1.27 6.61
CA THR A 291 -6.53 -0.11 5.89
C THR A 291 -7.45 1.11 5.91
N GLY A 292 -8.73 0.94 6.24
CA GLY A 292 -9.73 1.99 6.06
C GLY A 292 -10.00 2.36 4.61
N LEU A 293 -9.53 1.53 3.66
CA LEU A 293 -9.72 1.72 2.22
C LEU A 293 -10.90 0.88 1.71
N GLN A 294 -11.49 1.29 0.61
CA GLN A 294 -12.52 0.55 -0.12
C GLN A 294 -12.02 0.24 -1.53
N PHE A 295 -12.01 -1.01 -1.92
CA PHE A 295 -11.46 -1.49 -3.18
C PHE A 295 -12.54 -1.89 -4.19
N LEU A 296 -12.16 -1.98 -5.49
CA LEU A 296 -13.01 -2.48 -6.58
C LEU A 296 -14.36 -1.76 -6.67
N ARG A 297 -14.37 -0.46 -6.53
CA ARG A 297 -15.59 0.32 -6.35
C ARG A 297 -16.42 0.51 -7.61
N ASP A 298 -15.77 0.51 -8.77
CA ASP A 298 -16.42 0.78 -10.05
C ASP A 298 -16.91 -0.48 -10.76
N ILE A 299 -16.58 -1.68 -10.22
CA ILE A 299 -17.19 -2.92 -10.71
C ILE A 299 -18.66 -3.03 -10.28
N PRO A 300 -19.51 -3.79 -10.99
CA PRO A 300 -20.92 -3.93 -10.66
C PRO A 300 -21.15 -4.38 -9.21
N LYS A 301 -22.10 -3.76 -8.49
CA LYS A 301 -22.34 -4.01 -7.05
C LYS A 301 -22.46 -5.50 -6.69
N ARG A 302 -23.18 -6.29 -7.49
CA ARG A 302 -23.35 -7.74 -7.28
C ARG A 302 -22.02 -8.48 -7.35
N GLU A 303 -21.21 -8.12 -8.33
CA GLU A 303 -19.87 -8.68 -8.54
C GLU A 303 -18.95 -8.27 -7.38
N ARG A 304 -18.92 -6.99 -7.02
CA ARG A 304 -18.13 -6.48 -5.91
C ARG A 304 -18.42 -7.23 -4.61
N LYS A 305 -19.70 -7.46 -4.29
CA LYS A 305 -20.08 -8.19 -3.08
C LYS A 305 -19.43 -9.58 -3.04
N ALA A 306 -19.51 -10.36 -4.11
CA ALA A 306 -18.92 -11.70 -4.17
C ALA A 306 -17.37 -11.66 -4.11
N GLN A 307 -16.73 -10.64 -4.67
CA GLN A 307 -15.26 -10.55 -4.71
C GLN A 307 -14.66 -9.96 -3.43
N VAL A 308 -15.41 -9.13 -2.71
CA VAL A 308 -14.92 -8.42 -1.52
C VAL A 308 -15.21 -9.19 -0.25
N GLU A 309 -16.42 -9.75 -0.10
CA GLU A 309 -16.88 -10.35 1.16
C GLU A 309 -16.49 -11.83 1.31
N GLU A 310 -16.24 -12.54 0.21
CA GLU A 310 -16.00 -13.98 0.23
C GLU A 310 -14.50 -14.31 0.06
N CYS A 311 -14.10 -15.47 0.57
CA CYS A 311 -12.79 -16.04 0.26
C CYS A 311 -12.83 -16.73 -1.10
N VAL A 312 -12.54 -16.00 -2.15
CA VAL A 312 -12.49 -16.54 -3.51
C VAL A 312 -11.33 -17.53 -3.63
N ALA A 313 -11.55 -18.70 -4.23
CA ALA A 313 -10.48 -19.69 -4.42
C ALA A 313 -9.26 -19.07 -5.13
N THR A 314 -8.05 -19.53 -4.76
CA THR A 314 -6.82 -18.96 -5.35
C THR A 314 -6.82 -19.04 -6.88
N MET A 315 -6.34 -18.00 -7.52
CA MET A 315 -6.15 -17.93 -8.97
C MET A 315 -4.76 -18.37 -9.39
N MET A 316 -3.80 -18.39 -8.47
CA MET A 316 -2.42 -18.83 -8.70
C MET A 316 -2.33 -20.36 -8.67
N HIS A 317 -1.56 -20.91 -9.59
CA HIS A 317 -1.33 -22.34 -9.78
C HIS A 317 0.16 -22.65 -9.92
#